data_4b59e37ab73577ea6134a9178e324bc9
#
_entry.id   4b59e37ab73577ea6134a9178e324bc9
#
_cell.length_a   1.000
_cell.length_b   1.000
_cell.length_c   1.000
_cell.angle_alpha   90.00
_cell.angle_beta   90.00
_cell.angle_gamma   90.00
#
_symmetry.space_group_name_H-M   'P 1'
#
loop_
_entity.id
_entity.type
_entity.pdbx_description
1 polymer ?
#
loop_
_entity_poly.entity_id
_entity_poly.type
_entity_poly.pdbx_seq_one_letter_code
_entity_poly.pdbx_strand_id
1 'polypeptide(L)'
;VVDGDLVTGQAGHDVDKFIKAIAESMLERGGTSAAPPADPVAEFAAEVHRRRAAAGTAPAPSPGGGFVSHPGPKKILLFLSEWGYWGEELIGPLDTFDAVGYTVDFVTPTGQRPTALSASMDPEFVDPPLNRRITLPEVAQKVREINGTGPNRSERSKRLDHPISLRELMPERPYYAEPNFVRKMEAYNRALDAVQERLAAYDAMIIVGGSGPMVDLAYNLRLHDVILSFYRMGKPIAAECYGVTVLAFAREVEHRQSIIRGKRVTGHCLEYDYKDGTGFEGPHFVDGSYKGFGEGGRYINFGPPFYPLEFILRDATAPDGQYIGNFGHETSVIVDFPFITGRTTPDSYLTGQKVVEVLEHGLRRYGW
;
A
#
# COMPACT_ATOMS: atom_id res chain seq x y z
N VAL A 1 -30.45 22.89 14.90
CA VAL A 1 -30.93 22.24 16.12
C VAL A 1 -29.80 21.45 16.73
N VAL A 2 -29.59 21.59 18.02
CA VAL A 2 -28.57 20.81 18.78
C VAL A 2 -29.36 19.94 19.77
N ASP A 3 -29.12 18.66 19.75
CA ASP A 3 -29.68 17.69 20.68
C ASP A 3 -28.59 16.70 21.12
N GLY A 4 -28.06 16.88 22.32
CA GLY A 4 -26.93 16.11 22.82
C GLY A 4 -25.72 16.23 21.92
N ASP A 5 -25.27 15.10 21.36
CA ASP A 5 -24.12 15.01 20.45
C ASP A 5 -24.48 15.24 18.98
N LEU A 6 -25.77 15.36 18.67
CA LEU A 6 -26.25 15.52 17.31
C LEU A 6 -26.48 16.99 16.98
N VAL A 7 -25.78 17.49 15.96
CA VAL A 7 -25.98 18.81 15.39
C VAL A 7 -26.53 18.65 13.97
N THR A 8 -27.71 19.22 13.70
CA THR A 8 -28.34 19.13 12.38
C THR A 8 -28.69 20.52 11.85
N GLY A 9 -28.51 20.73 10.55
CA GLY A 9 -28.86 21.97 9.84
C GLY A 9 -29.74 21.69 8.63
N GLN A 10 -30.51 22.67 8.21
CA GLN A 10 -31.21 22.63 6.93
C GLN A 10 -30.29 23.04 5.78
N ALA A 11 -30.47 22.40 4.63
CA ALA A 11 -29.58 22.58 3.49
C ALA A 11 -29.49 24.05 3.01
N GLY A 12 -28.26 24.49 2.76
CA GLY A 12 -27.91 25.59 1.88
C GLY A 12 -27.87 27.00 2.47
N HIS A 13 -28.72 27.35 3.43
CA HIS A 13 -28.78 28.72 3.96
C HIS A 13 -28.34 28.88 5.42
N ASP A 14 -28.04 27.81 6.12
CA ASP A 14 -27.74 27.81 7.54
C ASP A 14 -26.30 27.29 7.85
N VAL A 15 -25.40 27.26 6.86
CA VAL A 15 -24.04 26.73 7.03
C VAL A 15 -23.31 27.48 8.15
N ASP A 16 -23.37 28.81 8.19
CA ASP A 16 -22.68 29.60 9.21
C ASP A 16 -23.25 29.33 10.62
N LYS A 17 -24.60 29.18 10.73
CA LYS A 17 -25.25 28.82 11.99
C LYS A 17 -24.91 27.38 12.41
N PHE A 18 -24.78 26.47 11.44
CA PHE A 18 -24.40 25.10 11.66
C PHE A 18 -22.97 24.99 12.17
N ILE A 19 -22.03 25.68 11.51
CA ILE A 19 -20.60 25.74 11.92
C ILE A 19 -20.49 26.37 13.30
N LYS A 20 -21.23 27.45 13.56
CA LYS A 20 -21.25 28.11 14.87
C LYS A 20 -21.78 27.20 15.96
N ALA A 21 -22.85 26.44 15.71
CA ALA A 21 -23.42 25.50 16.66
C ALA A 21 -22.47 24.32 16.96
N ILE A 22 -21.74 23.86 15.96
CA ILE A 22 -20.65 22.85 16.16
C ILE A 22 -19.55 23.45 17.03
N ALA A 23 -19.06 24.65 16.72
CA ALA A 23 -17.99 25.29 17.45
C ALA A 23 -18.39 25.57 18.92
N GLU A 24 -19.62 26.02 19.17
CA GLU A 24 -20.16 26.24 20.52
C GLU A 24 -20.27 24.91 21.28
N SER A 25 -20.77 23.84 20.65
CA SER A 25 -20.86 22.52 21.26
C SER A 25 -19.47 21.92 21.57
N MET A 26 -18.45 22.23 20.74
CA MET A 26 -17.06 21.83 21.00
C MET A 26 -16.41 22.65 22.13
N LEU A 27 -16.75 23.94 22.23
CA LEU A 27 -16.25 24.82 23.29
C LEU A 27 -16.87 24.51 24.67
N GLU A 28 -18.14 24.15 24.72
CA GLU A 28 -18.83 23.73 25.95
C GLU A 28 -18.26 22.43 26.52
N ARG A 29 -17.67 21.56 25.68
CA ARG A 29 -16.96 20.32 26.09
C ARG A 29 -15.52 20.57 26.53
N GLY A 30 -14.97 21.77 26.32
CA GLY A 30 -13.56 22.13 26.56
C GLY A 30 -13.14 22.32 28.03
N GLY A 31 -13.79 21.67 28.97
CA GLY A 31 -13.58 21.85 30.42
C GLY A 31 -12.85 20.74 31.16
N THR A 32 -12.41 19.66 30.49
CA THR A 32 -11.54 18.67 31.11
C THR A 32 -10.35 18.41 30.18
N SER A 33 -9.15 18.51 30.74
CA SER A 33 -7.90 18.04 30.09
C SER A 33 -8.09 16.60 29.66
N ALA A 34 -8.59 16.41 28.42
CA ALA A 34 -8.60 15.10 27.82
C ALA A 34 -7.16 14.65 27.67
N ALA A 35 -6.87 13.42 28.11
CA ALA A 35 -5.62 12.76 27.74
C ALA A 35 -5.42 12.89 26.23
N PRO A 36 -4.18 13.06 25.74
CA PRO A 36 -3.94 13.11 24.30
C PRO A 36 -4.63 11.91 23.65
N PRO A 37 -5.23 12.07 22.45
CA PRO A 37 -5.89 10.96 21.79
C PRO A 37 -4.91 9.79 21.70
N ALA A 38 -5.36 8.61 22.09
CA ALA A 38 -4.53 7.42 22.09
C ALA A 38 -4.01 7.16 20.67
N ASP A 39 -2.75 6.79 20.55
CA ASP A 39 -2.16 6.43 19.26
C ASP A 39 -2.90 5.18 18.72
N PRO A 40 -3.62 5.29 17.58
CA PRO A 40 -4.41 4.18 17.06
C PRO A 40 -3.56 2.96 16.69
N VAL A 41 -2.28 3.15 16.35
CA VAL A 41 -1.34 2.04 16.11
C VAL A 41 -1.01 1.34 17.42
N ALA A 42 -0.76 2.10 18.49
CA ALA A 42 -0.47 1.54 19.80
C ALA A 42 -1.67 0.78 20.39
N GLU A 43 -2.88 1.31 20.24
CA GLU A 43 -4.11 0.62 20.66
C GLU A 43 -4.32 -0.70 19.90
N PHE A 44 -4.17 -0.67 18.59
CA PHE A 44 -4.26 -1.87 17.75
C PHE A 44 -3.22 -2.91 18.15
N ALA A 45 -1.96 -2.51 18.31
CA ALA A 45 -0.88 -3.41 18.74
C ALA A 45 -1.15 -4.02 20.11
N ALA A 46 -1.63 -3.22 21.08
CA ALA A 46 -2.01 -3.72 22.38
C ALA A 46 -3.10 -4.80 22.31
N GLU A 47 -4.09 -4.63 21.44
CA GLU A 47 -5.12 -5.64 21.22
C GLU A 47 -4.55 -6.92 20.60
N VAL A 48 -3.69 -6.81 19.60
CA VAL A 48 -3.01 -7.98 19.00
C VAL A 48 -2.21 -8.74 20.06
N HIS A 49 -1.44 -8.02 20.90
CA HIS A 49 -0.67 -8.66 21.96
C HIS A 49 -1.55 -9.32 23.03
N ARG A 50 -2.69 -8.71 23.40
CA ARG A 50 -3.68 -9.35 24.29
C ARG A 50 -4.22 -10.65 23.71
N ARG A 51 -4.60 -10.66 22.43
CA ARG A 51 -5.11 -11.85 21.74
C ARG A 51 -4.07 -12.95 21.63
N ARG A 52 -2.80 -12.61 21.34
CA ARG A 52 -1.68 -13.57 21.35
C ARG A 52 -1.51 -14.22 22.72
N ALA A 53 -1.54 -13.43 23.78
CA ALA A 53 -1.43 -13.94 25.16
C ALA A 53 -2.58 -14.89 25.53
N ALA A 54 -3.80 -14.63 25.02
CA ALA A 54 -4.97 -15.46 25.27
C ALA A 54 -4.98 -16.76 24.44
N ALA A 55 -4.34 -16.76 23.26
CA ALA A 55 -4.37 -17.90 22.33
C ALA A 55 -3.42 -19.06 22.72
N GLY A 56 -2.43 -18.80 23.59
CA GLY A 56 -1.40 -19.79 23.92
C GLY A 56 -0.47 -20.08 22.72
N THR A 57 0.44 -21.04 22.89
CA THR A 57 1.31 -21.48 21.80
C THR A 57 0.55 -22.39 20.84
N ALA A 58 0.09 -21.84 19.71
CA ALA A 58 -0.48 -22.66 18.64
C ALA A 58 0.62 -23.52 17.98
N PRO A 59 0.31 -24.75 17.55
CA PRO A 59 1.27 -25.60 16.86
C PRO A 59 1.67 -24.96 15.52
N ALA A 60 2.95 -25.12 15.16
CA ALA A 60 3.46 -24.64 13.87
C ALA A 60 2.70 -25.30 12.70
N PRO A 61 2.42 -24.56 11.61
CA PRO A 61 1.73 -25.11 10.46
C PRO A 61 2.57 -26.23 9.82
N SER A 62 1.90 -27.30 9.40
CA SER A 62 2.53 -28.43 8.73
C SER A 62 3.07 -28.02 7.34
N PRO A 63 4.25 -28.50 6.94
CA PRO A 63 4.75 -28.27 5.58
C PRO A 63 3.79 -28.86 4.53
N GLY A 64 3.37 -28.07 3.54
CA GLY A 64 2.51 -28.51 2.44
C GLY A 64 1.02 -28.22 2.58
N GLY A 65 0.55 -27.65 3.70
CA GLY A 65 -0.81 -27.14 3.84
C GLY A 65 -0.94 -25.71 3.30
N GLY A 66 -2.11 -25.34 2.75
CA GLY A 66 -2.42 -23.96 2.40
C GLY A 66 -2.27 -23.02 3.60
N PHE A 67 -2.23 -21.71 3.34
CA PHE A 67 -2.06 -20.68 4.37
C PHE A 67 -3.00 -20.88 5.57
N VAL A 68 -2.43 -20.97 6.76
CA VAL A 68 -3.14 -21.05 8.03
C VAL A 68 -2.72 -19.83 8.87
N SER A 69 -3.71 -19.03 9.27
CA SER A 69 -3.48 -17.94 10.20
C SER A 69 -3.08 -18.45 11.57
N HIS A 70 -2.10 -17.83 12.19
CA HIS A 70 -1.71 -18.14 13.57
C HIS A 70 -1.17 -16.89 14.27
N PRO A 71 -1.36 -16.74 15.58
CA PRO A 71 -0.76 -15.67 16.36
C PRO A 71 0.77 -15.73 16.36
N GLY A 72 1.42 -14.60 16.43
CA GLY A 72 2.88 -14.48 16.62
C GLY A 72 3.61 -13.64 15.58
N PRO A 73 4.91 -13.41 15.80
CA PRO A 73 5.74 -12.64 14.86
C PRO A 73 5.72 -13.22 13.45
N LYS A 74 5.72 -12.32 12.45
CA LYS A 74 5.71 -12.67 11.04
C LYS A 74 6.86 -12.01 10.31
N LYS A 75 7.15 -12.52 9.10
CA LYS A 75 8.11 -11.95 8.19
C LYS A 75 7.43 -11.47 6.91
N ILE A 76 7.57 -10.19 6.61
CA ILE A 76 6.91 -9.52 5.49
C ILE A 76 7.93 -9.16 4.43
N LEU A 77 7.59 -9.41 3.16
CA LEU A 77 8.35 -8.97 2.01
C LEU A 77 7.71 -7.69 1.42
N LEU A 78 8.38 -6.55 1.52
CA LEU A 78 7.83 -5.25 1.16
C LEU A 78 8.53 -4.69 -0.08
N PHE A 79 7.75 -4.38 -1.12
CA PHE A 79 8.23 -3.87 -2.40
C PHE A 79 8.09 -2.36 -2.48
N LEU A 80 9.17 -1.70 -2.89
CA LEU A 80 9.26 -0.27 -3.11
C LEU A 80 9.79 0.04 -4.51
N SER A 81 9.22 1.06 -5.14
CA SER A 81 9.73 1.60 -6.38
C SER A 81 11.03 2.38 -6.15
N GLU A 82 11.99 2.24 -7.06
CA GLU A 82 13.19 3.09 -7.12
C GLU A 82 12.91 4.45 -7.75
N TRP A 83 11.78 4.58 -8.46
CA TRP A 83 11.30 5.82 -9.07
C TRP A 83 10.43 6.68 -8.16
N GLY A 84 10.30 6.27 -6.90
CA GLY A 84 9.60 7.01 -5.87
C GLY A 84 8.34 6.29 -5.38
N TYR A 85 8.27 6.16 -4.07
CA TYR A 85 7.09 5.63 -3.39
C TYR A 85 6.38 6.76 -2.63
N TRP A 86 5.09 6.60 -2.38
CA TRP A 86 4.38 7.53 -1.50
C TRP A 86 4.72 7.23 -0.04
N GLY A 87 5.23 8.24 0.66
CA GLY A 87 5.82 8.00 1.98
C GLY A 87 4.87 7.43 3.02
N GLU A 88 3.63 7.93 3.11
CA GLU A 88 2.65 7.44 4.08
C GLU A 88 2.27 5.97 3.82
N GLU A 89 2.23 5.56 2.56
CA GLU A 89 1.92 4.20 2.15
C GLU A 89 3.01 3.19 2.54
N LEU A 90 4.22 3.67 2.84
CA LEU A 90 5.23 2.90 3.54
C LEU A 90 5.07 2.99 5.06
N ILE A 91 4.88 4.22 5.60
CA ILE A 91 4.88 4.47 7.04
C ILE A 91 3.73 3.75 7.74
N GLY A 92 2.52 3.78 7.18
CA GLY A 92 1.34 3.16 7.79
C GLY A 92 1.50 1.66 8.04
N PRO A 93 1.77 0.85 7.01
CA PRO A 93 2.04 -0.57 7.21
C PRO A 93 3.27 -0.84 8.08
N LEU A 94 4.36 -0.10 7.88
CA LEU A 94 5.62 -0.31 8.61
C LEU A 94 5.47 -0.04 10.10
N ASP A 95 4.83 1.08 10.51
CA ASP A 95 4.52 1.37 11.91
C ASP A 95 3.67 0.26 12.53
N THR A 96 2.66 -0.20 11.79
CA THR A 96 1.78 -1.28 12.24
C THR A 96 2.55 -2.58 12.44
N PHE A 97 3.41 -2.96 11.49
CA PHE A 97 4.21 -4.19 11.57
C PHE A 97 5.24 -4.12 12.69
N ASP A 98 5.94 -3.00 12.83
CA ASP A 98 6.92 -2.78 13.90
C ASP A 98 6.23 -2.87 15.28
N ALA A 99 5.05 -2.26 15.44
CA ALA A 99 4.30 -2.27 16.70
C ALA A 99 3.83 -3.67 17.13
N VAL A 100 3.57 -4.57 16.18
CA VAL A 100 3.18 -5.96 16.48
C VAL A 100 4.37 -6.94 16.45
N GLY A 101 5.59 -6.44 16.26
CA GLY A 101 6.83 -7.23 16.28
C GLY A 101 7.05 -8.09 15.04
N TYR A 102 6.57 -7.65 13.88
CA TYR A 102 6.89 -8.28 12.60
C TYR A 102 8.24 -7.81 12.08
N THR A 103 8.90 -8.64 11.29
CA THR A 103 10.10 -8.25 10.56
C THR A 103 9.77 -7.95 9.10
N VAL A 104 10.44 -6.95 8.54
CA VAL A 104 10.20 -6.50 7.16
C VAL A 104 11.51 -6.48 6.40
N ASP A 105 11.57 -7.23 5.30
CA ASP A 105 12.62 -7.14 4.31
C ASP A 105 12.13 -6.30 3.13
N PHE A 106 12.93 -5.32 2.72
CA PHE A 106 12.61 -4.43 1.62
C PHE A 106 13.18 -4.98 0.31
N VAL A 107 12.41 -4.85 -0.76
CA VAL A 107 12.80 -5.24 -2.12
C VAL A 107 12.62 -4.06 -3.04
N THR A 108 13.61 -3.83 -3.90
CA THR A 108 13.53 -2.87 -5.01
C THR A 108 13.94 -3.54 -6.32
N PRO A 109 13.61 -2.99 -7.48
CA PRO A 109 13.92 -3.62 -8.76
C PRO A 109 15.38 -3.99 -8.95
N THR A 110 16.33 -3.15 -8.52
CA THR A 110 17.77 -3.37 -8.73
C THR A 110 18.59 -3.44 -7.46
N GLY A 111 17.97 -3.31 -6.28
CA GLY A 111 18.67 -3.25 -4.99
C GLY A 111 19.17 -1.86 -4.63
N GLN A 112 18.77 -0.83 -5.36
CA GLN A 112 19.08 0.54 -5.01
C GLN A 112 18.15 1.02 -3.89
N ARG A 113 18.69 1.91 -3.05
CA ARG A 113 17.91 2.53 -1.99
C ARG A 113 16.74 3.32 -2.57
N PRO A 114 15.49 3.03 -2.18
CA PRO A 114 14.33 3.74 -2.68
C PRO A 114 14.24 5.13 -2.05
N THR A 115 13.56 6.05 -2.75
CA THR A 115 13.35 7.42 -2.30
C THR A 115 11.86 7.74 -2.27
N ALA A 116 11.39 8.37 -1.22
CA ALA A 116 10.01 8.85 -1.14
C ALA A 116 9.77 10.00 -2.12
N LEU A 117 8.58 10.06 -2.70
CA LEU A 117 8.11 11.21 -3.49
C LEU A 117 8.11 12.47 -2.61
N SER A 118 8.66 13.56 -3.12
CA SER A 118 8.81 14.81 -2.36
C SER A 118 7.47 15.35 -1.84
N ALA A 119 6.39 15.18 -2.61
CA ALA A 119 5.05 15.56 -2.20
C ALA A 119 4.60 14.88 -0.90
N SER A 120 4.98 13.64 -0.70
CA SER A 120 4.66 12.88 0.52
C SER A 120 5.47 13.28 1.75
N MET A 121 6.45 14.16 1.57
CA MET A 121 7.27 14.74 2.64
C MET A 121 6.92 16.20 2.93
N ASP A 122 6.00 16.78 2.20
CA ASP A 122 5.65 18.20 2.27
C ASP A 122 4.20 18.38 2.76
N PRO A 123 4.00 18.81 4.04
CA PRO A 123 2.65 19.03 4.56
C PRO A 123 1.95 20.23 3.94
N GLU A 124 2.68 21.08 3.19
CA GLU A 124 2.13 22.22 2.47
C GLU A 124 1.71 21.85 1.03
N PHE A 125 2.02 20.62 0.58
CA PHE A 125 1.62 20.17 -0.74
C PHE A 125 0.09 20.12 -0.84
N VAL A 126 -0.43 20.83 -1.83
CA VAL A 126 -1.84 20.80 -2.22
C VAL A 126 -1.99 19.86 -3.40
N ASP A 127 -2.72 18.78 -3.21
CA ASP A 127 -2.99 17.83 -4.27
C ASP A 127 -3.91 18.46 -5.33
N PRO A 128 -3.47 18.57 -6.59
CA PRO A 128 -4.22 19.30 -7.61
C PRO A 128 -5.62 18.74 -7.87
N PRO A 129 -5.83 17.41 -8.02
CA PRO A 129 -7.16 16.87 -8.23
C PRO A 129 -8.12 17.14 -7.07
N LEU A 130 -7.63 17.06 -5.83
CA LEU A 130 -8.42 17.19 -4.63
C LEU A 130 -8.51 18.63 -4.12
N ASN A 131 -7.62 19.51 -4.59
CA ASN A 131 -7.46 20.90 -4.14
C ASN A 131 -7.37 21.03 -2.61
N ARG A 132 -6.68 20.11 -1.97
CA ARG A 132 -6.45 20.10 -0.51
C ARG A 132 -5.09 19.50 -0.16
N ARG A 133 -4.60 19.83 1.03
CA ARG A 133 -3.44 19.18 1.61
C ARG A 133 -3.77 17.72 1.95
N ILE A 134 -2.89 16.80 1.61
CA ILE A 134 -3.10 15.36 1.79
C ILE A 134 -2.08 14.71 2.72
N THR A 135 -0.97 15.38 3.00
CA THR A 135 0.09 14.85 3.87
C THR A 135 0.03 15.53 5.22
N LEU A 136 -0.22 14.79 6.28
CA LEU A 136 -0.23 15.31 7.64
C LEU A 136 1.20 15.65 8.11
N PRO A 137 1.40 16.74 8.89
CA PRO A 137 2.72 17.16 9.34
C PRO A 137 3.52 16.08 10.06
N GLU A 138 2.89 15.32 10.94
CA GLU A 138 3.50 14.21 11.69
C GLU A 138 3.89 13.05 10.78
N VAL A 139 3.08 12.76 9.76
CA VAL A 139 3.40 11.74 8.76
C VAL A 139 4.56 12.20 7.89
N ALA A 140 4.51 13.45 7.40
CA ALA A 140 5.61 14.04 6.64
C ALA A 140 6.94 13.99 7.41
N GLN A 141 6.91 14.20 8.72
CA GLN A 141 8.10 14.09 9.57
C GLN A 141 8.64 12.66 9.60
N LYS A 142 7.79 11.65 9.80
CA LYS A 142 8.18 10.24 9.78
C LYS A 142 8.76 9.83 8.41
N VAL A 143 8.15 10.33 7.33
CA VAL A 143 8.64 10.08 5.97
C VAL A 143 10.02 10.70 5.75
N ARG A 144 10.22 11.97 6.16
CA ARG A 144 11.54 12.62 6.09
C ARG A 144 12.60 11.89 6.91
N GLU A 145 12.21 11.35 8.06
CA GLU A 145 13.10 10.56 8.90
C GLU A 145 13.57 9.29 8.18
N ILE A 146 12.64 8.45 7.70
CA ILE A 146 12.99 7.20 7.03
C ILE A 146 13.72 7.44 5.71
N ASN A 147 13.42 8.52 5.01
CA ASN A 147 14.05 8.90 3.74
C ASN A 147 15.43 9.53 3.91
N GLY A 148 15.85 9.87 5.13
CA GLY A 148 17.13 10.52 5.42
C GLY A 148 18.34 9.73 4.90
N THR A 149 19.38 10.44 4.39
CA THR A 149 20.58 9.85 3.80
C THR A 149 21.88 10.26 4.48
N GLY A 150 21.86 11.27 5.35
CA GLY A 150 23.05 11.77 6.03
C GLY A 150 23.71 10.80 7.01
N PRO A 151 24.93 11.08 7.48
CA PRO A 151 25.67 10.21 8.38
C PRO A 151 24.97 10.05 9.77
N ASN A 152 24.19 11.04 10.18
CA ASN A 152 23.48 11.05 11.44
C ASN A 152 21.99 10.66 11.33
N ARG A 153 21.62 9.95 10.26
CA ARG A 153 20.26 9.50 10.07
C ARG A 153 19.83 8.44 11.08
N SER A 154 18.54 8.29 11.28
CA SER A 154 17.99 7.32 12.22
C SER A 154 18.27 5.86 11.83
N GLU A 155 18.22 4.95 12.80
CA GLU A 155 18.31 3.51 12.55
C GLU A 155 17.17 3.04 11.62
N ARG A 156 16.00 3.68 11.72
CA ARG A 156 14.88 3.40 10.83
C ARG A 156 15.22 3.69 9.36
N SER A 157 15.90 4.80 9.10
CA SER A 157 16.38 5.16 7.76
C SER A 157 17.38 4.13 7.21
N LYS A 158 18.27 3.60 8.06
CA LYS A 158 19.26 2.60 7.66
C LYS A 158 18.65 1.30 7.14
N ARG A 159 17.41 1.00 7.52
CA ARG A 159 16.69 -0.18 7.03
C ARG A 159 16.51 -0.18 5.50
N LEU A 160 16.50 1.00 4.86
CA LEU A 160 16.36 1.15 3.41
C LEU A 160 17.69 1.10 2.65
N ASP A 161 18.83 0.99 3.30
CA ASP A 161 20.15 1.12 2.65
C ASP A 161 20.50 -0.07 1.74
N HIS A 162 20.06 -1.27 2.11
CA HIS A 162 20.41 -2.50 1.44
C HIS A 162 19.16 -3.33 1.14
N PRO A 163 18.25 -2.82 0.30
CA PRO A 163 17.09 -3.61 -0.09
C PRO A 163 17.52 -4.80 -0.93
N ILE A 164 16.77 -5.87 -0.86
CA ILE A 164 16.97 -7.04 -1.71
C ILE A 164 16.76 -6.62 -3.16
N SER A 165 17.68 -6.96 -4.03
CA SER A 165 17.52 -6.79 -5.48
C SER A 165 16.52 -7.80 -6.03
N LEU A 166 15.44 -7.32 -6.65
CA LEU A 166 14.49 -8.20 -7.34
C LEU A 166 15.17 -8.99 -8.47
N ARG A 167 16.19 -8.40 -9.11
CA ARG A 167 16.99 -9.10 -10.15
C ARG A 167 17.76 -10.30 -9.59
N GLU A 168 18.19 -10.24 -8.33
CA GLU A 168 18.90 -11.31 -7.64
C GLU A 168 17.92 -12.29 -6.96
N LEU A 169 16.77 -11.80 -6.55
CA LEU A 169 15.74 -12.61 -5.91
C LEU A 169 15.06 -13.55 -6.90
N MET A 170 14.74 -13.06 -8.10
CA MET A 170 13.91 -13.75 -9.08
C MET A 170 14.63 -13.81 -10.45
N PRO A 171 14.82 -14.99 -11.04
CA PRO A 171 15.36 -15.11 -12.39
C PRO A 171 14.43 -14.44 -13.41
N GLU A 172 15.01 -14.05 -14.52
CA GLU A 172 14.23 -13.51 -15.65
C GLU A 172 13.62 -14.64 -16.46
N ARG A 173 12.33 -14.51 -16.73
CA ARG A 173 11.62 -15.43 -17.62
C ARG A 173 12.15 -15.26 -19.05
N PRO A 174 12.59 -16.33 -19.74
CA PRO A 174 13.06 -16.22 -21.10
C PRO A 174 11.96 -15.74 -22.05
N TYR A 175 12.36 -14.94 -23.02
CA TYR A 175 11.45 -14.53 -24.11
C TYR A 175 11.29 -15.66 -25.11
N TYR A 176 10.07 -15.85 -25.60
CA TYR A 176 9.75 -16.90 -26.58
C TYR A 176 10.65 -16.90 -27.83
N ALA A 177 11.06 -15.73 -28.28
CA ALA A 177 11.92 -15.56 -29.46
C ALA A 177 13.42 -15.77 -29.20
N GLU A 178 13.82 -16.08 -27.96
CA GLU A 178 15.23 -16.29 -27.66
C GLU A 178 15.78 -17.59 -28.23
N PRO A 179 17.04 -17.57 -28.70
CA PRO A 179 17.73 -18.82 -29.06
C PRO A 179 17.75 -19.79 -27.88
N ASN A 180 17.54 -21.06 -28.14
CA ASN A 180 17.49 -22.12 -27.11
C ASN A 180 16.41 -21.90 -26.04
N PHE A 181 15.28 -21.30 -26.40
CA PHE A 181 14.17 -20.99 -25.49
C PHE A 181 13.80 -22.16 -24.57
N VAL A 182 13.64 -23.39 -25.08
CA VAL A 182 13.27 -24.56 -24.28
C VAL A 182 14.29 -24.81 -23.16
N ARG A 183 15.59 -24.81 -23.50
CA ARG A 183 16.65 -25.01 -22.51
C ARG A 183 16.70 -23.90 -21.46
N LYS A 184 16.45 -22.66 -21.87
CA LYS A 184 16.35 -21.51 -20.97
C LYS A 184 15.14 -21.62 -20.05
N MET A 185 14.01 -22.10 -20.56
CA MET A 185 12.80 -22.35 -19.74
C MET A 185 13.04 -23.48 -18.71
N GLU A 186 13.75 -24.55 -19.09
CA GLU A 186 14.12 -25.59 -18.14
C GLU A 186 15.05 -25.06 -17.01
N ALA A 187 16.02 -24.22 -17.38
CA ALA A 187 16.92 -23.59 -16.42
C ALA A 187 16.14 -22.62 -15.51
N TYR A 188 15.22 -21.85 -16.07
CA TYR A 188 14.34 -20.95 -15.33
C TYR A 188 13.47 -21.72 -14.32
N ASN A 189 12.83 -22.81 -14.75
CA ASN A 189 11.99 -23.63 -13.87
C ASN A 189 12.79 -24.21 -12.70
N ARG A 190 14.01 -24.72 -12.96
CA ARG A 190 14.91 -25.19 -11.87
C ARG A 190 15.29 -24.06 -10.90
N ALA A 191 15.51 -22.86 -11.40
CA ALA A 191 15.82 -21.71 -10.55
C ALA A 191 14.62 -21.27 -9.71
N LEU A 192 13.39 -21.41 -10.24
CA LEU A 192 12.16 -21.10 -9.50
C LEU A 192 11.98 -21.96 -8.25
N ASP A 193 12.39 -23.23 -8.26
CA ASP A 193 12.28 -24.11 -7.10
C ASP A 193 13.07 -23.54 -5.92
N ALA A 194 14.32 -23.10 -6.16
CA ALA A 194 15.15 -22.47 -5.12
C ALA A 194 14.60 -21.13 -4.65
N VAL A 195 13.98 -20.35 -5.56
CA VAL A 195 13.31 -19.09 -5.21
C VAL A 195 12.09 -19.35 -4.34
N GLN A 196 11.30 -20.36 -4.64
CA GLN A 196 10.12 -20.71 -3.84
C GLN A 196 10.49 -21.06 -2.40
N GLU A 197 11.59 -21.77 -2.17
CA GLU A 197 12.11 -22.04 -0.81
C GLU A 197 12.42 -20.74 -0.06
N ARG A 198 13.05 -19.77 -0.72
CA ARG A 198 13.33 -18.46 -0.13
C ARG A 198 12.07 -17.67 0.16
N LEU A 199 11.10 -17.65 -0.77
CA LEU A 199 9.83 -16.95 -0.62
C LEU A 199 8.93 -17.63 0.42
N ALA A 200 9.07 -18.92 0.63
CA ALA A 200 8.32 -19.65 1.66
C ALA A 200 8.63 -19.17 3.08
N ALA A 201 9.78 -18.53 3.29
CA ALA A 201 10.15 -17.94 4.58
C ALA A 201 9.35 -16.68 4.95
N TYR A 202 8.64 -16.06 3.99
CA TYR A 202 7.81 -14.89 4.24
C TYR A 202 6.34 -15.29 4.42
N ASP A 203 5.66 -14.63 5.34
CA ASP A 203 4.26 -14.89 5.65
C ASP A 203 3.30 -14.13 4.72
N ALA A 204 3.68 -12.95 4.28
CA ALA A 204 2.93 -12.11 3.33
C ALA A 204 3.88 -11.23 2.51
N MET A 205 3.32 -10.66 1.44
CA MET A 205 3.98 -9.57 0.71
C MET A 205 3.08 -8.33 0.65
N ILE A 206 3.72 -7.16 0.52
CA ILE A 206 3.02 -5.89 0.31
C ILE A 206 3.75 -5.03 -0.73
N ILE A 207 2.99 -4.36 -1.59
CA ILE A 207 3.48 -3.45 -2.62
C ILE A 207 3.01 -2.04 -2.27
N VAL A 208 3.96 -1.18 -1.97
CA VAL A 208 3.71 0.24 -1.66
C VAL A 208 3.43 1.00 -2.96
N GLY A 209 2.50 1.94 -2.92
CA GLY A 209 2.16 2.72 -4.09
C GLY A 209 2.95 4.03 -4.21
N GLY A 210 2.28 5.07 -4.65
CA GLY A 210 2.86 6.25 -5.26
C GLY A 210 2.97 6.10 -6.78
N SER A 211 3.40 7.11 -7.50
CA SER A 211 3.46 7.07 -8.96
C SER A 211 4.66 6.26 -9.52
N GLY A 212 5.72 6.07 -8.74
CA GLY A 212 6.89 5.31 -9.16
C GLY A 212 6.60 3.86 -9.60
N PRO A 213 5.75 3.10 -8.90
CA PRO A 213 5.35 1.75 -9.31
C PRO A 213 4.86 1.64 -10.75
N MET A 214 4.30 2.69 -11.31
CA MET A 214 3.89 2.72 -12.73
C MET A 214 5.07 2.63 -13.68
N VAL A 215 6.26 3.04 -13.25
CA VAL A 215 7.48 3.05 -14.06
C VAL A 215 8.23 1.73 -13.98
N ASP A 216 8.43 1.18 -12.77
CA ASP A 216 9.39 0.11 -12.56
C ASP A 216 8.81 -1.19 -11.94
N LEU A 217 7.56 -1.16 -11.46
CA LEU A 217 6.92 -2.32 -10.84
C LEU A 217 5.77 -2.90 -11.67
N ALA A 218 4.92 -2.07 -12.26
CA ALA A 218 3.66 -2.50 -12.89
C ALA A 218 3.85 -3.57 -13.98
N TYR A 219 4.90 -3.44 -14.76
CA TYR A 219 5.23 -4.35 -15.86
C TYR A 219 6.47 -5.21 -15.60
N ASN A 220 6.90 -5.28 -14.34
CA ASN A 220 8.09 -6.05 -13.97
C ASN A 220 7.75 -7.54 -13.87
N LEU A 221 8.15 -8.32 -14.88
CA LEU A 221 7.85 -9.75 -14.95
C LEU A 221 8.42 -10.54 -13.77
N ARG A 222 9.56 -10.13 -13.19
CA ARG A 222 10.10 -10.79 -12.00
C ARG A 222 9.19 -10.59 -10.78
N LEU A 223 8.62 -9.37 -10.63
CA LEU A 223 7.65 -9.12 -9.58
C LEU A 223 6.35 -9.91 -9.81
N HIS A 224 5.88 -10.00 -11.05
CA HIS A 224 4.73 -10.86 -11.37
C HIS A 224 4.98 -12.31 -10.95
N ASP A 225 6.18 -12.84 -11.18
CA ASP A 225 6.52 -14.21 -10.79
C ASP A 225 6.62 -14.39 -9.27
N VAL A 226 7.10 -13.38 -8.52
CA VAL A 226 7.02 -13.38 -7.05
C VAL A 226 5.56 -13.40 -6.59
N ILE A 227 4.71 -12.54 -7.14
CA ILE A 227 3.27 -12.48 -6.82
C ILE A 227 2.61 -13.83 -7.11
N LEU A 228 2.87 -14.43 -8.27
CA LEU A 228 2.35 -15.75 -8.62
C LEU A 228 2.82 -16.84 -7.65
N SER A 229 4.05 -16.75 -7.15
CA SER A 229 4.56 -17.67 -6.12
C SER A 229 3.78 -17.54 -4.82
N PHE A 230 3.56 -16.32 -4.33
CA PHE A 230 2.72 -16.08 -3.14
C PHE A 230 1.28 -16.54 -3.36
N TYR A 231 0.71 -16.24 -4.52
CA TYR A 231 -0.65 -16.66 -4.89
C TYR A 231 -0.81 -18.19 -4.84
N ARG A 232 0.14 -18.93 -5.44
CA ARG A 232 0.13 -20.40 -5.45
C ARG A 232 0.33 -21.01 -4.06
N MET A 233 1.14 -20.37 -3.22
CA MET A 233 1.30 -20.75 -1.82
C MET A 233 0.07 -20.38 -0.96
N GLY A 234 -0.92 -19.70 -1.52
CA GLY A 234 -2.10 -19.22 -0.79
C GLY A 234 -1.78 -18.14 0.25
N LYS A 235 -0.64 -17.46 0.13
CA LYS A 235 -0.20 -16.43 1.08
C LYS A 235 -0.81 -15.07 0.79
N PRO A 236 -1.03 -14.23 1.83
CA PRO A 236 -1.56 -12.89 1.66
C PRO A 236 -0.69 -12.01 0.76
N ILE A 237 -1.33 -11.27 -0.13
CA ILE A 237 -0.73 -10.33 -1.06
C ILE A 237 -1.42 -8.99 -0.86
N ALA A 238 -0.69 -8.02 -0.32
CA ALA A 238 -1.21 -6.68 -0.11
C ALA A 238 -0.64 -5.71 -1.16
N ALA A 239 -1.44 -4.71 -1.50
CA ALA A 239 -1.01 -3.60 -2.35
C ALA A 239 -1.85 -2.36 -2.06
N GLU A 240 -1.29 -1.19 -2.30
CA GLU A 240 -1.97 0.08 -2.05
C GLU A 240 -1.78 1.05 -3.20
N CYS A 241 -2.79 1.89 -3.44
CA CYS A 241 -2.74 2.98 -4.41
C CYS A 241 -2.34 2.46 -5.81
N TYR A 242 -1.37 3.07 -6.47
CA TYR A 242 -0.84 2.59 -7.76
C TYR A 242 -0.07 1.27 -7.66
N GLY A 243 0.35 0.83 -6.47
CA GLY A 243 0.92 -0.51 -6.28
C GLY A 243 -0.04 -1.64 -6.66
N VAL A 244 -1.36 -1.39 -6.59
CA VAL A 244 -2.40 -2.36 -6.98
C VAL A 244 -2.36 -2.66 -8.50
N THR A 245 -1.82 -1.76 -9.31
CA THR A 245 -1.66 -1.97 -10.75
C THR A 245 -0.91 -3.25 -11.08
N VAL A 246 0.09 -3.58 -10.26
CA VAL A 246 0.92 -4.79 -10.46
C VAL A 246 0.05 -6.04 -10.42
N LEU A 247 -0.97 -6.07 -9.55
CA LEU A 247 -1.88 -7.21 -9.43
C LEU A 247 -2.74 -7.40 -10.68
N ALA A 248 -3.16 -6.30 -11.32
CA ALA A 248 -3.95 -6.37 -12.55
C ALA A 248 -3.18 -7.01 -13.71
N PHE A 249 -1.86 -6.76 -13.77
CA PHE A 249 -1.00 -7.26 -14.83
C PHE A 249 -0.34 -8.61 -14.52
N ALA A 250 -0.30 -9.04 -13.28
CA ALA A 250 0.12 -10.38 -12.92
C ALA A 250 -0.92 -11.40 -13.42
N ARG A 251 -0.50 -12.26 -14.35
CA ARG A 251 -1.38 -13.22 -15.00
C ARG A 251 -1.00 -14.65 -14.67
N GLU A 252 -2.00 -15.43 -14.33
CA GLU A 252 -1.82 -16.85 -14.17
C GLU A 252 -1.46 -17.50 -15.53
N VAL A 253 -0.45 -18.36 -15.49
CA VAL A 253 0.10 -18.95 -16.71
C VAL A 253 -0.88 -19.88 -17.39
N GLU A 254 -1.64 -20.64 -16.62
CA GLU A 254 -2.56 -21.66 -17.13
C GLU A 254 -3.76 -21.04 -17.86
N HIS A 255 -4.42 -20.08 -17.23
CA HIS A 255 -5.61 -19.45 -17.80
C HIS A 255 -5.34 -18.09 -18.47
N ARG A 256 -4.11 -17.58 -18.35
CA ARG A 256 -3.68 -16.30 -18.93
C ARG A 256 -4.52 -15.10 -18.50
N GLN A 257 -5.18 -15.22 -17.35
CA GLN A 257 -6.06 -14.21 -16.79
C GLN A 257 -5.34 -13.47 -15.65
N SER A 258 -5.79 -12.24 -15.37
CA SER A 258 -5.36 -11.54 -14.18
C SER A 258 -5.69 -12.35 -12.92
N ILE A 259 -4.74 -12.40 -11.97
CA ILE A 259 -4.95 -13.12 -10.69
C ILE A 259 -6.05 -12.52 -9.83
N ILE A 260 -6.44 -11.26 -10.10
CA ILE A 260 -7.55 -10.59 -9.42
C ILE A 260 -8.90 -10.78 -10.13
N ARG A 261 -8.96 -11.55 -11.21
CA ARG A 261 -10.23 -11.87 -11.83
C ARG A 261 -11.18 -12.54 -10.84
N GLY A 262 -12.42 -12.08 -10.81
CA GLY A 262 -13.42 -12.56 -9.86
C GLY A 262 -13.25 -12.07 -8.44
N LYS A 263 -12.25 -11.21 -8.18
CA LYS A 263 -11.96 -10.65 -6.87
C LYS A 263 -12.55 -9.25 -6.70
N ARG A 264 -12.73 -8.88 -5.45
CA ARG A 264 -13.05 -7.51 -5.07
C ARG A 264 -11.78 -6.82 -4.60
N VAL A 265 -11.48 -5.70 -5.24
CA VAL A 265 -10.26 -4.93 -4.97
C VAL A 265 -10.58 -3.44 -4.96
N THR A 266 -9.73 -2.68 -4.33
CA THR A 266 -9.64 -1.23 -4.49
C THR A 266 -8.24 -0.85 -4.96
N GLY A 267 -8.02 0.40 -5.25
CA GLY A 267 -6.75 0.98 -5.66
C GLY A 267 -6.98 2.45 -5.98
N HIS A 268 -5.96 3.16 -6.41
CA HIS A 268 -6.08 4.57 -6.75
C HIS A 268 -7.26 4.81 -7.68
N CYS A 269 -8.15 5.72 -7.31
CA CYS A 269 -9.43 5.91 -7.98
C CYS A 269 -9.41 7.14 -8.90
N LEU A 270 -10.30 7.15 -9.88
CA LEU A 270 -10.46 8.24 -10.83
C LEU A 270 -10.76 9.59 -10.16
N GLU A 271 -11.40 9.58 -8.98
CA GLU A 271 -11.69 10.80 -8.22
C GLU A 271 -10.42 11.55 -7.81
N TYR A 272 -9.32 10.81 -7.58
CA TYR A 272 -8.01 11.35 -7.20
C TYR A 272 -7.05 11.49 -8.38
N ASP A 273 -7.43 10.99 -9.55
CA ASP A 273 -6.72 11.25 -10.78
C ASP A 273 -7.06 12.64 -11.34
N TYR A 274 -6.24 13.12 -12.24
CA TYR A 274 -6.48 14.38 -12.91
C TYR A 274 -7.76 14.31 -13.74
N LYS A 275 -8.66 15.25 -13.51
CA LYS A 275 -9.88 15.41 -14.31
C LYS A 275 -9.55 16.11 -15.62
N ASP A 276 -10.44 15.97 -16.59
CA ASP A 276 -10.32 16.63 -17.89
C ASP A 276 -9.95 18.13 -17.74
N GLY A 277 -8.90 18.55 -18.44
CA GLY A 277 -8.39 19.91 -18.45
C GLY A 277 -7.55 20.31 -17.23
N THR A 278 -7.27 19.42 -16.29
CA THR A 278 -6.51 19.75 -15.07
C THR A 278 -5.16 19.06 -14.95
N GLY A 279 -4.97 17.91 -15.59
CA GLY A 279 -3.82 17.06 -15.30
C GLY A 279 -2.61 17.29 -16.17
N PHE A 280 -2.80 17.32 -17.45
CA PHE A 280 -1.70 17.35 -18.41
C PHE A 280 -1.38 18.76 -18.96
N GLU A 281 -2.32 19.67 -18.86
CA GLU A 281 -2.19 21.04 -19.37
C GLU A 281 -1.81 22.06 -18.29
N GLY A 282 -1.86 21.65 -17.03
CA GLY A 282 -1.52 22.53 -15.91
C GLY A 282 -0.03 22.54 -15.60
N PRO A 283 0.44 23.63 -15.00
CA PRO A 283 1.82 23.77 -14.55
C PRO A 283 2.22 22.68 -13.53
N HIS A 284 1.27 21.98 -12.96
CA HIS A 284 1.45 20.98 -11.93
C HIS A 284 2.09 19.68 -12.40
N PHE A 285 2.10 19.45 -13.70
CA PHE A 285 2.55 18.16 -14.24
C PHE A 285 3.99 18.21 -14.78
N VAL A 286 4.41 19.30 -15.36
CA VAL A 286 5.70 19.39 -16.11
C VAL A 286 6.49 20.66 -15.90
N ASP A 287 5.93 21.68 -15.27
CA ASP A 287 6.52 23.01 -15.23
C ASP A 287 7.68 23.16 -14.24
N GLY A 288 7.94 22.13 -13.47
CA GLY A 288 8.96 22.18 -12.45
C GLY A 288 8.64 23.05 -11.25
N SER A 289 7.41 23.52 -11.09
CA SER A 289 6.96 24.21 -9.87
C SER A 289 6.88 23.24 -8.69
N TYR A 290 6.73 21.96 -8.98
CA TYR A 290 6.82 20.90 -8.00
C TYR A 290 8.23 20.36 -7.90
N LYS A 291 8.68 20.20 -6.68
CA LYS A 291 9.99 19.63 -6.37
C LYS A 291 10.01 18.15 -6.69
N GLY A 292 10.91 17.72 -7.56
CA GLY A 292 11.04 16.33 -7.98
C GLY A 292 11.92 15.49 -7.07
N PHE A 293 12.38 14.39 -7.61
CA PHE A 293 13.32 13.51 -6.92
C PHE A 293 14.59 14.26 -6.53
N GLY A 294 14.97 14.14 -5.26
CA GLY A 294 16.26 14.60 -4.77
C GLY A 294 16.45 16.11 -4.73
N GLU A 295 17.69 16.48 -4.65
CA GLU A 295 18.16 17.86 -4.53
C GLU A 295 17.94 18.67 -5.83
N GLY A 296 16.91 19.34 -5.97
CA GLY A 296 16.69 20.18 -7.16
C GLY A 296 15.28 20.68 -7.28
N GLY A 297 14.47 20.19 -6.40
CA GLY A 297 13.25 20.86 -6.12
C GLY A 297 12.16 20.76 -7.17
N ARG A 298 11.98 19.63 -7.83
CA ARG A 298 10.85 19.39 -8.74
C ARG A 298 10.09 18.15 -8.36
N TYR A 299 8.77 18.23 -8.34
CA TYR A 299 7.95 17.02 -8.27
C TYR A 299 7.87 16.40 -9.67
N ILE A 300 8.17 15.12 -9.74
CA ILE A 300 7.81 14.34 -10.89
C ILE A 300 6.61 13.50 -10.46
N ASN A 301 5.46 13.87 -10.94
CA ASN A 301 4.31 13.00 -10.90
C ASN A 301 4.18 12.37 -12.28
N PHE A 302 4.32 11.05 -12.35
CA PHE A 302 4.23 10.33 -13.62
C PHE A 302 2.79 10.23 -14.13
N GLY A 303 1.84 10.73 -13.34
CA GLY A 303 0.43 10.68 -13.66
C GLY A 303 -0.15 9.27 -13.64
N PRO A 304 -1.42 9.16 -14.00
CA PRO A 304 -2.04 7.85 -14.20
C PRO A 304 -1.38 7.14 -15.39
N PRO A 305 -1.51 5.83 -15.48
CA PRO A 305 -1.23 5.09 -16.72
C PRO A 305 -2.11 5.63 -17.86
N PHE A 306 -1.92 5.15 -19.08
CA PHE A 306 -2.74 5.53 -20.26
C PHE A 306 -4.25 5.49 -19.98
N TYR A 307 -4.66 4.60 -19.08
CA TYR A 307 -6.01 4.53 -18.54
C TYR A 307 -5.92 4.71 -17.03
N PRO A 308 -6.84 5.44 -16.39
CA PRO A 308 -6.94 5.48 -14.94
C PRO A 308 -6.94 4.08 -14.35
N LEU A 309 -6.24 3.91 -13.22
CA LEU A 309 -6.10 2.59 -12.60
C LEU A 309 -7.46 1.96 -12.28
N GLU A 310 -8.45 2.76 -11.90
CA GLU A 310 -9.81 2.29 -11.66
C GLU A 310 -10.37 1.50 -12.86
N PHE A 311 -10.18 1.98 -14.09
CA PHE A 311 -10.65 1.28 -15.28
C PHE A 311 -9.88 -0.02 -15.52
N ILE A 312 -8.56 0.00 -15.32
CA ILE A 312 -7.73 -1.20 -15.40
C ILE A 312 -8.20 -2.27 -14.40
N LEU A 313 -8.51 -1.86 -13.16
CA LEU A 313 -8.99 -2.79 -12.12
C LEU A 313 -10.39 -3.31 -12.42
N ARG A 314 -11.28 -2.47 -12.95
CA ARG A 314 -12.62 -2.90 -13.41
C ARG A 314 -12.52 -3.98 -14.46
N ASP A 315 -11.65 -3.80 -15.46
CA ASP A 315 -11.42 -4.79 -16.52
C ASP A 315 -10.77 -6.06 -15.96
N ALA A 316 -9.76 -5.94 -15.14
CA ALA A 316 -9.00 -7.06 -14.61
C ALA A 316 -9.82 -7.97 -13.67
N THR A 317 -10.80 -7.39 -12.96
CA THR A 317 -11.68 -8.13 -12.04
C THR A 317 -12.89 -8.76 -12.74
N ALA A 318 -13.29 -8.22 -13.89
CA ALA A 318 -14.49 -8.66 -14.62
C ALA A 318 -14.41 -10.13 -15.11
N PRO A 319 -15.56 -10.78 -15.36
CA PRO A 319 -16.93 -10.31 -15.10
C PRO A 319 -17.40 -10.56 -13.66
N ASP A 320 -16.76 -11.43 -12.89
CA ASP A 320 -17.27 -11.97 -11.63
C ASP A 320 -16.76 -11.23 -10.39
N GLY A 321 -15.79 -10.34 -10.59
CA GLY A 321 -15.20 -9.49 -9.56
C GLY A 321 -15.67 -8.05 -9.67
N GLN A 322 -15.13 -7.20 -8.78
CA GLN A 322 -15.53 -5.80 -8.73
C GLN A 322 -14.42 -4.89 -8.19
N TYR A 323 -14.23 -3.75 -8.82
CA TYR A 323 -13.54 -2.61 -8.22
C TYR A 323 -14.47 -1.92 -7.22
N ILE A 324 -14.00 -1.72 -5.99
CA ILE A 324 -14.74 -1.07 -4.89
C ILE A 324 -14.08 0.26 -4.58
N GLY A 325 -14.66 1.36 -5.05
CA GLY A 325 -14.10 2.70 -4.85
C GLY A 325 -14.39 3.28 -3.46
N ASN A 326 -15.50 2.87 -2.84
CA ASN A 326 -16.00 3.44 -1.57
C ASN A 326 -15.98 4.97 -1.58
N PHE A 327 -16.52 5.55 -2.65
CA PHE A 327 -16.59 7.00 -2.83
C PHE A 327 -17.36 7.66 -1.68
N GLY A 328 -16.86 8.81 -1.22
CA GLY A 328 -17.43 9.52 -0.07
C GLY A 328 -16.99 8.98 1.30
N HIS A 329 -16.28 7.85 1.36
CA HIS A 329 -15.66 7.36 2.58
C HIS A 329 -14.21 7.87 2.70
N GLU A 330 -13.80 8.22 3.90
CA GLU A 330 -12.44 8.67 4.17
C GLU A 330 -11.42 7.59 3.81
N THR A 331 -11.69 6.34 4.19
CA THR A 331 -10.85 5.18 3.93
C THR A 331 -11.55 4.11 3.11
N SER A 332 -10.76 3.35 2.35
CA SER A 332 -11.22 2.18 1.61
C SER A 332 -10.15 1.12 1.56
N VAL A 333 -10.29 0.08 2.36
CA VAL A 333 -9.47 -1.13 2.31
C VAL A 333 -10.36 -2.32 2.05
N ILE A 334 -9.98 -3.14 1.07
CA ILE A 334 -10.72 -4.33 0.68
C ILE A 334 -9.89 -5.56 0.96
N VAL A 335 -10.45 -6.53 1.66
CA VAL A 335 -9.90 -7.88 1.79
C VAL A 335 -10.81 -8.84 1.04
N ASP A 336 -10.29 -9.44 -0.01
CA ASP A 336 -10.84 -10.61 -0.71
C ASP A 336 -9.70 -11.62 -0.89
N PHE A 337 -9.52 -12.43 0.14
CA PHE A 337 -8.34 -13.29 0.29
C PHE A 337 -7.98 -14.05 -1.00
N PRO A 338 -6.71 -14.09 -1.39
CA PRO A 338 -5.52 -13.68 -0.65
C PRO A 338 -5.14 -12.19 -0.78
N PHE A 339 -5.96 -11.38 -1.45
CA PHE A 339 -5.66 -9.98 -1.71
C PHE A 339 -6.15 -9.06 -0.59
N ILE A 340 -5.30 -8.08 -0.25
CA ILE A 340 -5.58 -6.97 0.66
C ILE A 340 -5.21 -5.70 -0.11
N THR A 341 -6.18 -4.86 -0.42
CA THR A 341 -5.93 -3.67 -1.24
C THR A 341 -6.40 -2.41 -0.54
N GLY A 342 -5.56 -1.37 -0.51
CA GLY A 342 -5.87 -0.03 -0.04
C GLY A 342 -6.05 0.94 -1.21
N ARG A 343 -6.98 1.89 -1.10
CA ARG A 343 -7.30 2.81 -2.18
C ARG A 343 -6.22 3.86 -2.38
N THR A 344 -5.77 4.48 -1.29
CA THR A 344 -4.83 5.62 -1.35
C THR A 344 -4.27 5.95 0.05
N THR A 345 -3.45 6.96 0.14
CA THR A 345 -2.74 7.46 1.31
C THR A 345 -3.47 7.34 2.67
N PRO A 346 -4.73 7.83 2.87
CA PRO A 346 -5.42 7.69 4.15
C PRO A 346 -5.68 6.24 4.58
N ASP A 347 -5.55 5.29 3.65
CA ASP A 347 -5.82 3.87 3.91
C ASP A 347 -4.63 3.13 4.51
N SER A 348 -3.44 3.74 4.52
CA SER A 348 -2.16 3.08 4.74
C SER A 348 -2.06 2.35 6.08
N TYR A 349 -2.45 2.99 7.17
CA TYR A 349 -2.46 2.35 8.49
C TYR A 349 -3.48 1.21 8.54
N LEU A 350 -4.67 1.42 7.99
CA LEU A 350 -5.71 0.41 7.93
C LEU A 350 -5.29 -0.78 7.07
N THR A 351 -4.60 -0.53 5.95
CA THR A 351 -4.03 -1.60 5.10
C THR A 351 -3.08 -2.48 5.91
N GLY A 352 -2.14 -1.86 6.65
CA GLY A 352 -1.23 -2.59 7.55
C GLY A 352 -1.98 -3.43 8.60
N GLN A 353 -2.99 -2.85 9.26
CA GLN A 353 -3.83 -3.54 10.23
C GLN A 353 -4.56 -4.74 9.61
N LYS A 354 -5.11 -4.61 8.40
CA LYS A 354 -5.79 -5.72 7.73
C LYS A 354 -4.84 -6.84 7.32
N VAL A 355 -3.58 -6.54 6.97
CA VAL A 355 -2.56 -7.57 6.79
C VAL A 355 -2.35 -8.36 8.08
N VAL A 356 -2.22 -7.68 9.23
CA VAL A 356 -2.07 -8.34 10.53
C VAL A 356 -3.29 -9.18 10.87
N GLU A 357 -4.51 -8.68 10.67
CA GLU A 357 -5.75 -9.43 10.94
C GLU A 357 -5.88 -10.68 10.05
N VAL A 358 -5.45 -10.59 8.78
CA VAL A 358 -5.41 -11.77 7.90
C VAL A 358 -4.43 -12.80 8.43
N LEU A 359 -3.23 -12.35 8.81
CA LEU A 359 -2.15 -13.24 9.27
C LEU A 359 -2.43 -13.89 10.62
N GLU A 360 -3.01 -13.17 11.56
CA GLU A 360 -3.21 -13.64 12.93
C GLU A 360 -4.59 -14.21 13.21
N HIS A 361 -5.61 -13.67 12.55
CA HIS A 361 -7.01 -14.01 12.87
C HIS A 361 -7.75 -14.65 11.70
N GLY A 362 -7.08 -14.81 10.55
CA GLY A 362 -7.66 -15.46 9.39
C GLY A 362 -8.77 -14.65 8.72
N LEU A 363 -8.71 -13.31 8.81
CA LEU A 363 -9.64 -12.46 8.09
C LEU A 363 -9.62 -12.79 6.60
N ARG A 364 -10.78 -13.06 6.00
CA ARG A 364 -10.89 -13.41 4.58
C ARG A 364 -11.66 -12.42 3.75
N ARG A 365 -12.49 -11.60 4.40
CA ARG A 365 -13.37 -10.63 3.77
C ARG A 365 -13.49 -9.38 4.62
N TYR A 366 -13.36 -8.21 3.99
CA TYR A 366 -13.53 -6.92 4.63
C TYR A 366 -13.81 -5.83 3.59
N GLY A 367 -14.64 -4.85 3.93
CA GLY A 367 -14.87 -3.64 3.14
C GLY A 367 -15.87 -3.77 2.00
N TRP A 368 -16.54 -4.93 1.86
CA TRP A 368 -17.53 -5.20 0.79
C TRP A 368 -18.53 -6.31 1.18
#